data_24b1bb37fd04fcdddfbc38a4207f0eff
#
_entry.id   24b1bb37fd04fcdddfbc38a4207f0eff
#
_cell.length_a   1.000
_cell.length_b   1.000
_cell.length_c   1.000
_cell.angle_alpha   90.00
_cell.angle_beta   90.00
_cell.angle_gamma   90.00
#
_symmetry.space_group_name_H-M   'P 1'
#
loop_
_entity.id
_entity.type
_entity.pdbx_description
1 polymer ?
#
loop_
_entity_poly.entity_id
_entity_poly.type
_entity_poly.pdbx_seq_one_letter_code
_entity_poly.pdbx_strand_id
1 'polypeptide(L)'
;MEEISIYGQERVAETVRLGKMNLAVHGLAGDIRQGNTYYEDLHNSPGKFDFVMANPPFNVNAVDKERLKDDPRYPFGMPRTGTANYLWIQHFYSALSDTGRAGFVMANSASDARASELEIRRQLIEAKAVDVMVAVGSNFFYTVTLPCTLWFLDKGKAQLPPSPPPGERAGVRGSDTVLFIDARHIYRQLDRAHRDFTPEQIEFLANIVRLYRGEEPENLHDSAAMLEEKFPDGQYQDVPGLCKVATIEEIKAQGWSLNPGRYVGVAEREEDDFDFFERLEELNEELEVLNSEARELEERIAENIVLLMESGR
;
A
#
# COMPACT_ATOMS: atom_id res chain seq x y z
N MET A 1 18.20 -24.66 9.14
CA MET A 1 17.83 -23.39 8.49
C MET A 1 17.13 -23.78 7.20
N GLU A 2 15.87 -23.41 7.06
CA GLU A 2 15.19 -23.55 5.78
C GLU A 2 15.87 -22.62 4.79
N GLU A 3 16.19 -23.14 3.62
CA GLU A 3 16.90 -22.40 2.58
C GLU A 3 15.88 -21.48 1.88
N ILE A 4 16.07 -20.17 2.00
CA ILE A 4 15.25 -19.19 1.28
C ILE A 4 15.74 -19.11 -0.15
N SER A 5 14.85 -19.36 -1.13
CA SER A 5 15.12 -19.17 -2.55
C SER A 5 14.52 -17.86 -3.04
N ILE A 6 15.36 -16.92 -3.48
CA ILE A 6 14.95 -15.59 -3.92
C ILE A 6 14.97 -15.50 -5.44
N TYR A 7 13.86 -14.98 -6.00
CA TYR A 7 13.70 -14.75 -7.42
C TYR A 7 13.33 -13.30 -7.68
N GLY A 8 13.90 -12.71 -8.71
CA GLY A 8 13.62 -11.32 -9.07
C GLY A 8 13.66 -11.11 -10.58
N GLN A 9 12.88 -10.17 -11.05
CA GLN A 9 12.90 -9.70 -12.43
C GLN A 9 12.88 -8.19 -12.45
N GLU A 10 13.80 -7.58 -13.18
CA GLU A 10 13.98 -6.14 -13.27
C GLU A 10 14.39 -5.74 -14.70
N ARG A 11 13.83 -4.66 -15.19
CA ARG A 11 14.06 -4.19 -16.56
C ARG A 11 15.46 -3.59 -16.76
N VAL A 12 15.96 -2.88 -15.74
CA VAL A 12 17.21 -2.11 -15.83
C VAL A 12 18.39 -2.96 -15.40
N ALA A 13 19.39 -3.12 -16.27
CA ALA A 13 20.55 -3.98 -16.03
C ALA A 13 21.36 -3.56 -14.80
N GLU A 14 21.50 -2.25 -14.56
CA GLU A 14 22.19 -1.69 -13.40
C GLU A 14 21.47 -2.07 -12.10
N THR A 15 20.15 -2.00 -12.07
CA THR A 15 19.33 -2.41 -10.92
C THR A 15 19.44 -3.92 -10.67
N VAL A 16 19.49 -4.74 -11.72
CA VAL A 16 19.78 -6.20 -11.59
C VAL A 16 21.12 -6.43 -10.90
N ARG A 17 22.18 -5.69 -11.28
CA ARG A 17 23.51 -5.81 -10.65
C ARG A 17 23.46 -5.39 -9.18
N LEU A 18 22.80 -4.29 -8.87
CA LEU A 18 22.62 -3.81 -7.49
C LEU A 18 21.84 -4.83 -6.65
N GLY A 19 20.79 -5.43 -7.19
CA GLY A 19 20.03 -6.48 -6.52
C GLY A 19 20.87 -7.71 -6.21
N LYS A 20 21.68 -8.20 -7.19
CA LYS A 20 22.59 -9.31 -6.98
C LYS A 20 23.67 -8.99 -5.95
N MET A 21 24.21 -7.78 -5.98
CA MET A 21 25.20 -7.31 -5.01
C MET A 21 24.59 -7.25 -3.59
N ASN A 22 23.37 -6.76 -3.47
CA ASN A 22 22.65 -6.71 -2.18
C ASN A 22 22.47 -8.12 -1.60
N LEU A 23 21.99 -9.08 -2.40
CA LEU A 23 21.88 -10.48 -1.95
C LEU A 23 23.23 -11.03 -1.49
N ALA A 24 24.30 -10.78 -2.25
CA ALA A 24 25.65 -11.27 -1.91
C ALA A 24 26.16 -10.68 -0.58
N VAL A 25 25.94 -9.38 -0.31
CA VAL A 25 26.33 -8.72 0.94
C VAL A 25 25.58 -9.31 2.13
N HIS A 26 24.34 -9.72 1.95
CA HIS A 26 23.53 -10.37 2.99
C HIS A 26 23.74 -11.91 3.06
N GLY A 27 24.66 -12.47 2.27
CA GLY A 27 24.92 -13.90 2.26
C GLY A 27 23.77 -14.75 1.70
N LEU A 28 22.91 -14.14 0.87
CA LEU A 28 21.75 -14.79 0.28
C LEU A 28 22.00 -15.16 -1.17
N ALA A 29 21.50 -16.32 -1.58
CA ALA A 29 21.46 -16.72 -2.98
C ALA A 29 20.15 -16.28 -3.62
N GLY A 30 20.20 -15.91 -4.92
CA GLY A 30 18.98 -15.55 -5.64
C GLY A 30 19.20 -15.49 -7.15
N ASP A 31 18.13 -15.71 -7.90
CA ASP A 31 18.08 -15.64 -9.36
C ASP A 31 17.36 -14.36 -9.79
N ILE A 32 18.12 -13.27 -9.96
CA ILE A 32 17.61 -12.00 -10.47
C ILE A 32 17.92 -11.90 -11.96
N ARG A 33 16.89 -11.81 -12.80
CA ARG A 33 16.99 -11.75 -14.25
C ARG A 33 16.59 -10.41 -14.81
N GLN A 34 17.24 -10.02 -15.91
CA GLN A 34 16.85 -8.82 -16.64
C GLN A 34 15.72 -9.14 -17.62
N GLY A 35 14.59 -8.42 -17.49
CA GLY A 35 13.45 -8.54 -18.39
C GLY A 35 12.34 -7.57 -18.04
N ASN A 36 11.48 -7.27 -19.01
CA ASN A 36 10.31 -6.42 -18.80
C ASN A 36 9.15 -7.24 -18.25
N THR A 37 8.88 -7.12 -16.95
CA THR A 37 7.86 -7.88 -16.23
C THR A 37 6.45 -7.77 -16.83
N TYR A 38 6.12 -6.69 -17.53
CA TYR A 38 4.83 -6.62 -18.22
C TYR A 38 4.69 -7.69 -19.32
N TYR A 39 5.77 -7.94 -20.09
CA TYR A 39 5.71 -8.74 -21.32
C TYR A 39 6.44 -10.06 -21.24
N GLU A 40 7.23 -10.28 -20.19
CA GLU A 40 8.08 -11.45 -20.02
C GLU A 40 7.88 -12.05 -18.63
N ASP A 41 7.83 -13.36 -18.57
CA ASP A 41 7.83 -14.14 -17.33
C ASP A 41 9.02 -15.09 -17.31
N LEU A 42 10.16 -14.62 -16.86
CA LEU A 42 11.43 -15.35 -16.90
C LEU A 42 11.51 -16.45 -15.84
N HIS A 43 10.59 -16.48 -14.89
CA HIS A 43 10.59 -17.44 -13.80
C HIS A 43 9.41 -18.41 -13.83
N ASN A 44 8.50 -18.32 -14.81
CA ASN A 44 7.23 -19.05 -14.87
C ASN A 44 6.48 -18.86 -13.55
N SER A 45 6.14 -17.62 -13.26
CA SER A 45 5.71 -17.16 -11.95
C SER A 45 4.31 -17.64 -11.49
N PRO A 46 3.31 -17.91 -12.34
CA PRO A 46 1.98 -18.26 -11.86
C PRO A 46 1.96 -19.46 -10.90
N GLY A 47 1.37 -19.25 -9.72
CA GLY A 47 1.21 -20.28 -8.70
C GLY A 47 2.49 -20.77 -8.01
N LYS A 48 3.61 -20.05 -8.15
CA LYS A 48 4.93 -20.59 -7.79
C LYS A 48 5.44 -20.16 -6.41
N PHE A 49 5.13 -18.94 -5.97
CA PHE A 49 5.82 -18.32 -4.84
C PHE A 49 5.00 -18.34 -3.57
N ASP A 50 5.67 -18.64 -2.46
CA ASP A 50 5.07 -18.58 -1.11
C ASP A 50 4.98 -17.13 -0.63
N PHE A 51 5.93 -16.28 -1.06
CA PHE A 51 5.95 -14.86 -0.73
C PHE A 51 6.27 -14.01 -1.95
N VAL A 52 5.54 -12.90 -2.10
CA VAL A 52 5.82 -11.85 -3.09
C VAL A 52 5.93 -10.52 -2.37
N MET A 53 7.01 -9.79 -2.61
CA MET A 53 7.21 -8.42 -2.10
C MET A 53 7.59 -7.50 -3.25
N ALA A 54 6.95 -6.32 -3.31
CA ALA A 54 7.24 -5.36 -4.36
C ALA A 54 6.90 -3.92 -3.99
N ASN A 55 7.68 -3.00 -4.56
CA ASN A 55 7.32 -1.59 -4.69
C ASN A 55 7.34 -1.25 -6.18
N PRO A 56 6.27 -1.54 -6.93
CA PRO A 56 6.23 -1.33 -8.37
C PRO A 56 6.14 0.17 -8.71
N PRO A 57 6.50 0.56 -9.93
CA PRO A 57 6.30 1.94 -10.37
C PRO A 57 4.82 2.28 -10.45
N PHE A 58 4.42 3.44 -9.87
CA PHE A 58 3.03 3.88 -9.82
C PHE A 58 2.60 4.56 -11.12
N ASN A 59 1.35 4.37 -11.48
CA ASN A 59 0.66 5.10 -12.54
C ASN A 59 1.38 5.07 -13.91
N VAL A 60 2.06 3.96 -14.23
CA VAL A 60 2.70 3.79 -15.53
C VAL A 60 1.65 3.73 -16.62
N ASN A 61 1.80 4.59 -17.63
CA ASN A 61 0.98 4.62 -18.82
C ASN A 61 1.65 3.89 -20.01
N ALA A 62 0.91 3.73 -21.09
CA ALA A 62 1.41 3.18 -22.36
C ALA A 62 1.92 1.73 -22.32
N VAL A 63 1.35 0.90 -21.43
CA VAL A 63 1.51 -0.56 -21.53
C VAL A 63 0.61 -1.10 -22.64
N ASP A 64 1.19 -1.88 -23.54
CA ASP A 64 0.46 -2.55 -24.63
C ASP A 64 -0.40 -3.71 -24.06
N LYS A 65 -1.65 -3.41 -23.72
CA LYS A 65 -2.59 -4.33 -23.10
C LYS A 65 -3.12 -5.38 -24.06
N GLU A 66 -3.16 -5.10 -25.36
CA GLU A 66 -3.57 -6.07 -26.37
C GLU A 66 -2.60 -7.25 -26.41
N ARG A 67 -1.31 -6.99 -26.27
CA ARG A 67 -0.27 -8.02 -26.18
C ARG A 67 -0.42 -8.93 -24.96
N LEU A 68 -1.11 -8.46 -23.91
CA LEU A 68 -1.24 -9.16 -22.61
C LEU A 68 -2.58 -9.89 -22.45
N LYS A 69 -3.47 -9.82 -23.42
CA LYS A 69 -4.87 -10.24 -23.32
C LYS A 69 -5.07 -11.70 -22.92
N ASP A 70 -4.20 -12.57 -23.38
CA ASP A 70 -4.27 -14.02 -23.13
C ASP A 70 -3.20 -14.49 -22.12
N ASP A 71 -2.56 -13.55 -21.41
CA ASP A 71 -1.52 -13.86 -20.46
C ASP A 71 -2.12 -14.36 -19.14
N PRO A 72 -1.76 -15.59 -18.67
CA PRO A 72 -2.33 -16.18 -17.46
C PRO A 72 -2.03 -15.42 -16.17
N ARG A 73 -1.10 -14.46 -16.22
CA ARG A 73 -0.77 -13.60 -15.06
C ARG A 73 -1.87 -12.58 -14.76
N TYR A 74 -2.85 -12.41 -15.66
CA TYR A 74 -3.94 -11.44 -15.51
C TYR A 74 -5.32 -12.11 -15.45
N PRO A 75 -5.59 -12.92 -14.39
CA PRO A 75 -6.77 -13.78 -14.32
C PRO A 75 -8.11 -13.04 -14.24
N PHE A 76 -8.11 -11.78 -13.83
CA PHE A 76 -9.31 -10.95 -13.66
C PHE A 76 -9.56 -10.01 -14.85
N GLY A 77 -8.81 -10.19 -15.94
CA GLY A 77 -8.94 -9.42 -17.18
C GLY A 77 -8.09 -8.15 -17.24
N MET A 78 -8.19 -7.44 -18.36
CA MET A 78 -7.39 -6.26 -18.63
C MET A 78 -8.10 -4.97 -18.24
N PRO A 79 -7.42 -4.03 -17.54
CA PRO A 79 -7.96 -2.70 -17.35
C PRO A 79 -8.04 -1.99 -18.72
N ARG A 80 -9.23 -1.48 -19.08
CA ARG A 80 -9.46 -0.87 -20.42
C ARG A 80 -8.74 0.46 -20.56
N THR A 81 -8.76 1.27 -19.51
CA THR A 81 -8.16 2.61 -19.47
C THR A 81 -7.32 2.73 -18.21
N GLY A 82 -6.54 3.82 -18.12
CA GLY A 82 -5.79 4.11 -16.91
C GLY A 82 -4.40 3.49 -16.88
N THR A 83 -3.90 3.41 -15.70
CA THR A 83 -2.53 3.06 -15.38
C THR A 83 -2.32 1.55 -15.31
N ALA A 84 -1.07 1.13 -15.22
CA ALA A 84 -0.70 -0.27 -15.08
C ALA A 84 -0.80 -0.81 -13.63
N ASN A 85 -1.39 -0.06 -12.69
CA ASN A 85 -1.46 -0.46 -11.28
C ASN A 85 -2.12 -1.83 -11.11
N TYR A 86 -3.25 -2.07 -11.78
CA TYR A 86 -3.98 -3.34 -11.69
C TYR A 86 -3.36 -4.49 -12.50
N LEU A 87 -2.39 -4.21 -13.35
CA LEU A 87 -1.54 -5.26 -13.93
C LEU A 87 -0.56 -5.78 -12.87
N TRP A 88 0.06 -4.89 -12.09
CA TRP A 88 0.93 -5.27 -10.99
C TRP A 88 0.20 -6.07 -9.92
N ILE A 89 -0.97 -5.60 -9.47
CA ILE A 89 -1.77 -6.28 -8.44
C ILE A 89 -2.12 -7.71 -8.89
N GLN A 90 -2.58 -7.90 -10.14
CA GLN A 90 -2.89 -9.22 -10.68
C GLN A 90 -1.65 -10.09 -10.84
N HIS A 91 -0.54 -9.50 -11.28
CA HIS A 91 0.73 -10.23 -11.41
C HIS A 91 1.18 -10.79 -10.05
N PHE A 92 1.13 -9.99 -8.98
CA PHE A 92 1.47 -10.46 -7.65
C PHE A 92 0.51 -11.56 -7.16
N TYR A 93 -0.79 -11.36 -7.35
CA TYR A 93 -1.78 -12.38 -7.01
C TYR A 93 -1.56 -13.70 -7.77
N SER A 94 -1.36 -13.63 -9.09
CA SER A 94 -1.19 -14.84 -9.92
C SER A 94 0.09 -15.60 -9.58
N ALA A 95 1.14 -14.90 -9.17
CA ALA A 95 2.42 -15.49 -8.80
C ALA A 95 2.40 -16.31 -7.49
N LEU A 96 1.40 -16.06 -6.63
CA LEU A 96 1.28 -16.76 -5.35
C LEU A 96 0.86 -18.22 -5.51
N SER A 97 1.49 -19.11 -4.74
CA SER A 97 1.01 -20.47 -4.49
C SER A 97 -0.36 -20.45 -3.81
N ASP A 98 -1.01 -21.59 -3.64
CA ASP A 98 -2.38 -21.69 -3.08
C ASP A 98 -2.50 -21.21 -1.62
N THR A 99 -1.38 -21.13 -0.91
CA THR A 99 -1.28 -20.60 0.46
C THR A 99 -0.32 -19.41 0.56
N GLY A 100 0.13 -18.90 -0.59
CA GLY A 100 1.11 -17.82 -0.66
C GLY A 100 0.55 -16.47 -0.23
N ARG A 101 1.47 -15.59 0.21
CA ARG A 101 1.18 -14.24 0.69
C ARG A 101 1.96 -13.19 -0.11
N ALA A 102 1.33 -12.05 -0.38
CA ALA A 102 1.99 -10.91 -0.98
C ALA A 102 1.89 -9.66 -0.10
N GLY A 103 2.96 -8.86 -0.09
CA GLY A 103 2.96 -7.52 0.49
C GLY A 103 3.57 -6.52 -0.50
N PHE A 104 2.82 -5.49 -0.89
CA PHE A 104 3.31 -4.53 -1.87
C PHE A 104 2.73 -3.14 -1.65
N VAL A 105 3.43 -2.16 -2.19
CA VAL A 105 3.07 -0.75 -2.10
C VAL A 105 2.29 -0.34 -3.34
N MET A 106 1.20 0.41 -3.19
CA MET A 106 0.46 1.00 -4.31
C MET A 106 0.13 2.47 -4.03
N ALA A 107 -0.03 3.25 -5.09
CA ALA A 107 -0.60 4.57 -4.98
C ALA A 107 -1.99 4.51 -4.34
N ASN A 108 -2.31 5.44 -3.45
CA ASN A 108 -3.59 5.44 -2.72
C ASN A 108 -4.82 5.43 -3.66
N SER A 109 -4.69 6.03 -4.85
CA SER A 109 -5.74 6.01 -5.89
C SER A 109 -6.15 4.60 -6.35
N ALA A 110 -5.28 3.60 -6.25
CA ALA A 110 -5.59 2.24 -6.64
C ALA A 110 -6.69 1.60 -5.76
N SER A 111 -6.78 1.99 -4.50
CA SER A 111 -7.78 1.47 -3.56
C SER A 111 -9.23 1.90 -3.85
N ASP A 112 -9.40 2.99 -4.62
CA ASP A 112 -10.70 3.57 -5.00
C ASP A 112 -10.89 3.72 -6.52
N ALA A 113 -10.03 3.10 -7.34
CA ALA A 113 -10.10 3.15 -8.80
C ALA A 113 -11.48 2.71 -9.32
N ARG A 114 -11.93 3.32 -10.43
CA ARG A 114 -13.28 3.15 -11.01
C ARG A 114 -13.24 2.33 -12.31
N ALA A 115 -14.39 2.17 -12.93
CA ALA A 115 -14.58 1.50 -14.23
C ALA A 115 -14.00 0.06 -14.26
N SER A 116 -13.19 -0.29 -15.24
CA SER A 116 -12.62 -1.64 -15.38
C SER A 116 -11.69 -2.07 -14.23
N GLU A 117 -11.04 -1.13 -13.59
CA GLU A 117 -10.19 -1.40 -12.41
C GLU A 117 -11.03 -1.75 -11.18
N LEU A 118 -12.22 -1.15 -11.04
CA LEU A 118 -13.19 -1.55 -10.01
C LEU A 118 -13.62 -3.02 -10.20
N GLU A 119 -13.83 -3.45 -11.43
CA GLU A 119 -14.25 -4.84 -11.70
C GLU A 119 -13.16 -5.85 -11.35
N ILE A 120 -11.90 -5.54 -11.66
CA ILE A 120 -10.76 -6.38 -11.27
C ILE A 120 -10.63 -6.41 -9.73
N ARG A 121 -10.78 -5.26 -9.07
CA ARG A 121 -10.75 -5.18 -7.60
C ARG A 121 -11.87 -6.00 -6.97
N ARG A 122 -13.08 -5.91 -7.50
CA ARG A 122 -14.21 -6.72 -7.03
C ARG A 122 -13.89 -8.20 -7.10
N GLN A 123 -13.42 -8.70 -8.25
CA GLN A 123 -13.06 -10.10 -8.41
C GLN A 123 -11.95 -10.54 -7.46
N LEU A 124 -10.94 -9.70 -7.21
CA LEU A 124 -9.88 -9.97 -6.24
C LEU A 124 -10.41 -10.10 -4.81
N ILE A 125 -11.38 -9.25 -4.42
CA ILE A 125 -12.03 -9.30 -3.11
C ILE A 125 -12.92 -10.55 -3.01
N GLU A 126 -13.71 -10.85 -4.04
CA GLU A 126 -14.56 -12.05 -4.11
C GLU A 126 -13.74 -13.35 -4.11
N ALA A 127 -12.51 -13.32 -4.64
CA ALA A 127 -11.54 -14.41 -4.50
C ALA A 127 -11.00 -14.56 -3.07
N LYS A 128 -11.41 -13.69 -2.11
CA LYS A 128 -11.04 -13.71 -0.69
C LYS A 128 -9.54 -13.58 -0.42
N ALA A 129 -8.80 -13.04 -1.38
CA ALA A 129 -7.33 -12.94 -1.29
C ALA A 129 -6.86 -11.69 -0.54
N VAL A 130 -7.66 -10.60 -0.50
CA VAL A 130 -7.28 -9.39 0.22
C VAL A 130 -7.39 -9.62 1.72
N ASP A 131 -6.27 -9.50 2.43
CA ASP A 131 -6.19 -9.79 3.87
C ASP A 131 -6.10 -8.53 4.74
N VAL A 132 -5.13 -7.65 4.44
CA VAL A 132 -4.90 -6.42 5.19
C VAL A 132 -4.63 -5.26 4.24
N MET A 133 -5.17 -4.09 4.59
CA MET A 133 -4.94 -2.83 3.87
C MET A 133 -4.45 -1.78 4.88
N VAL A 134 -3.27 -1.16 4.61
CA VAL A 134 -2.70 -0.15 5.50
C VAL A 134 -2.53 1.17 4.74
N ALA A 135 -3.21 2.22 5.18
CA ALA A 135 -2.99 3.57 4.65
C ALA A 135 -1.75 4.19 5.30
N VAL A 136 -0.84 4.68 4.47
CA VAL A 136 0.39 5.37 4.90
C VAL A 136 0.31 6.82 4.43
N GLY A 137 0.74 7.75 5.28
CA GLY A 137 0.74 9.17 5.02
C GLY A 137 1.67 9.58 3.88
N SER A 138 1.69 10.88 3.60
CA SER A 138 2.62 11.48 2.64
C SER A 138 4.05 11.52 3.20
N ASN A 139 5.01 11.77 2.30
CA ASN A 139 6.42 12.03 2.65
C ASN A 139 7.22 10.82 3.18
N PHE A 140 6.78 9.59 2.92
CA PHE A 140 7.53 8.37 3.24
C PHE A 140 8.55 7.97 2.17
N PHE A 141 8.55 8.64 1.01
CA PHE A 141 9.50 8.39 -0.08
C PHE A 141 10.36 9.63 -0.33
N TYR A 142 11.64 9.42 -0.61
CA TYR A 142 12.58 10.52 -0.87
C TYR A 142 12.25 11.35 -2.12
N THR A 143 11.60 10.75 -3.11
CA THR A 143 11.36 11.36 -4.42
C THR A 143 9.90 11.66 -4.70
N VAL A 144 8.98 11.22 -3.84
CA VAL A 144 7.53 11.33 -4.07
C VAL A 144 6.82 11.65 -2.76
N THR A 145 6.02 12.69 -2.75
CA THR A 145 5.25 13.14 -1.58
C THR A 145 3.87 12.47 -1.46
N LEU A 146 3.49 11.63 -2.42
CA LEU A 146 2.16 11.03 -2.47
C LEU A 146 1.94 10.03 -1.32
N PRO A 147 0.74 10.02 -0.72
CA PRO A 147 0.34 8.95 0.20
C PRO A 147 0.21 7.63 -0.56
N CYS A 148 0.52 6.54 0.12
CA CYS A 148 0.40 5.21 -0.44
C CYS A 148 -0.44 4.28 0.44
N THR A 149 -0.77 3.13 -0.10
CA THR A 149 -1.45 2.05 0.61
C THR A 149 -0.62 0.78 0.49
N LEU A 150 -0.39 0.11 1.61
CA LEU A 150 0.19 -1.23 1.61
C LEU A 150 -0.94 -2.24 1.44
N TRP A 151 -0.76 -3.12 0.48
CA TRP A 151 -1.69 -4.19 0.17
C TRP A 151 -1.09 -5.51 0.62
N PHE A 152 -1.83 -6.27 1.41
CA PHE A 152 -1.43 -7.62 1.79
C PHE A 152 -2.48 -8.61 1.27
N LEU A 153 -2.02 -9.53 0.43
CA LEU A 153 -2.82 -10.64 -0.09
C LEU A 153 -2.42 -11.93 0.63
N ASP A 154 -3.40 -12.80 0.86
CA ASP A 154 -3.20 -14.15 1.37
C ASP A 154 -4.17 -15.11 0.68
N LYS A 155 -3.69 -15.96 -0.22
CA LYS A 155 -4.52 -16.95 -0.88
C LYS A 155 -5.04 -18.04 0.06
N GLY A 156 -4.26 -18.39 1.09
CA GLY A 156 -4.67 -19.36 2.10
C GLY A 156 -5.88 -18.92 2.91
N LYS A 157 -6.15 -17.62 2.97
CA LYS A 157 -7.32 -17.07 3.65
C LYS A 157 -8.66 -17.60 3.10
N ALA A 158 -8.74 -17.87 1.81
CA ALA A 158 -9.96 -18.43 1.20
C ALA A 158 -10.37 -19.79 1.77
N GLN A 159 -9.46 -20.50 2.41
CA GLN A 159 -9.69 -21.82 3.04
C GLN A 159 -10.18 -21.69 4.49
N LEU A 160 -10.16 -20.50 5.09
CA LEU A 160 -10.66 -20.27 6.43
C LEU A 160 -12.20 -20.32 6.45
N PRO A 161 -12.83 -20.66 7.59
CA PRO A 161 -14.26 -20.48 7.77
C PRO A 161 -14.63 -18.99 7.65
N PRO A 162 -15.89 -18.68 7.32
CA PRO A 162 -16.40 -17.31 7.45
C PRO A 162 -16.25 -16.79 8.88
N SER A 163 -16.19 -15.47 9.03
CA SER A 163 -16.17 -14.84 10.36
C SER A 163 -17.48 -15.10 11.13
N PRO A 164 -17.45 -15.14 12.48
CA PRO A 164 -18.65 -15.21 13.28
C PRO A 164 -19.59 -14.04 13.03
N PRO A 165 -20.90 -14.15 13.33
CA PRO A 165 -21.85 -13.05 13.20
C PRO A 165 -21.45 -11.82 14.02
N PRO A 166 -21.92 -10.61 13.64
CA PRO A 166 -21.72 -9.39 14.43
C PRO A 166 -22.23 -9.59 15.87
N GLY A 167 -21.40 -9.28 16.87
CA GLY A 167 -21.70 -9.46 18.29
C GLY A 167 -21.01 -10.67 18.93
N GLU A 168 -20.64 -11.70 18.17
CA GLU A 168 -19.76 -12.79 18.60
C GLU A 168 -18.29 -12.55 18.13
N ARG A 169 -18.04 -11.42 17.51
CA ARG A 169 -16.73 -11.06 16.98
C ARG A 169 -15.82 -10.54 18.09
N ALA A 170 -14.95 -11.40 18.56
CA ALA A 170 -13.67 -10.95 19.10
C ALA A 170 -12.62 -11.29 18.04
N GLY A 171 -12.22 -10.27 17.25
CA GLY A 171 -11.02 -10.29 16.42
C GLY A 171 -10.75 -11.51 15.54
N VAL A 172 -11.76 -12.11 14.95
CA VAL A 172 -11.57 -13.36 14.23
C VAL A 172 -11.40 -13.10 12.75
N ARG A 173 -10.21 -13.36 12.26
CA ARG A 173 -9.91 -13.45 10.84
C ARG A 173 -10.76 -14.54 10.19
N GLY A 174 -11.62 -14.15 9.27
CA GLY A 174 -12.42 -15.08 8.44
C GLY A 174 -12.06 -14.99 6.97
N SER A 175 -12.54 -15.95 6.18
CA SER A 175 -12.38 -15.90 4.73
C SER A 175 -13.07 -14.69 4.10
N ASP A 176 -14.05 -14.13 4.77
CA ASP A 176 -14.94 -13.05 4.34
C ASP A 176 -14.61 -11.68 4.96
N THR A 177 -13.48 -11.53 5.65
CA THR A 177 -13.08 -10.28 6.30
C THR A 177 -11.80 -9.70 5.74
N VAL A 178 -11.65 -8.38 5.86
CA VAL A 178 -10.42 -7.62 5.55
C VAL A 178 -10.14 -6.68 6.72
N LEU A 179 -8.89 -6.66 7.18
CA LEU A 179 -8.43 -5.70 8.16
C LEU A 179 -8.00 -4.41 7.46
N PHE A 180 -8.54 -3.29 7.91
CA PHE A 180 -8.13 -1.94 7.50
C PHE A 180 -7.40 -1.25 8.63
N ILE A 181 -6.22 -0.69 8.34
CA ILE A 181 -5.41 0.07 9.31
C ILE A 181 -5.13 1.45 8.71
N ASP A 182 -5.34 2.50 9.50
CA ASP A 182 -4.96 3.86 9.15
C ASP A 182 -3.70 4.27 9.91
N ALA A 183 -2.55 4.13 9.29
CA ALA A 183 -1.26 4.50 9.84
C ALA A 183 -0.79 5.91 9.43
N ARG A 184 -1.67 6.74 8.85
CA ARG A 184 -1.30 8.08 8.37
C ARG A 184 -0.82 9.02 9.49
N HIS A 185 -1.24 8.76 10.72
CA HIS A 185 -0.87 9.51 11.91
C HIS A 185 0.23 8.84 12.74
N ILE A 186 0.70 7.68 12.32
CA ILE A 186 1.79 6.95 12.95
C ILE A 186 3.05 7.17 12.13
N TYR A 187 4.00 7.95 12.62
CA TYR A 187 5.26 8.19 11.94
C TYR A 187 6.26 8.90 12.85
N ARG A 188 7.54 8.81 12.48
CA ARG A 188 8.57 9.69 12.98
C ARG A 188 8.86 10.75 11.92
N GLN A 189 8.84 12.03 12.31
CA GLN A 189 9.25 13.11 11.42
C GLN A 189 10.77 13.20 11.41
N LEU A 190 11.41 12.99 10.26
CA LEU A 190 12.85 13.12 10.09
C LEU A 190 13.24 14.58 9.81
N ASP A 191 12.53 15.21 8.88
CA ASP A 191 12.66 16.62 8.53
C ASP A 191 11.31 17.14 7.94
N ARG A 192 11.29 18.36 7.38
CA ARG A 192 10.06 18.94 6.82
C ARG A 192 9.43 18.10 5.69
N ALA A 193 10.24 17.36 4.94
CA ALA A 193 9.84 16.65 3.73
C ALA A 193 9.83 15.13 3.90
N HIS A 194 10.37 14.58 4.99
CA HIS A 194 10.56 13.14 5.13
C HIS A 194 10.04 12.60 6.44
N ARG A 195 9.39 11.44 6.34
CA ARG A 195 8.84 10.64 7.43
C ARG A 195 9.29 9.20 7.28
N ASP A 196 9.39 8.51 8.40
CA ASP A 196 9.57 7.06 8.43
C ASP A 196 8.79 6.43 9.58
N PHE A 197 8.82 5.12 9.65
CA PHE A 197 8.39 4.37 10.83
C PHE A 197 9.59 4.01 11.70
N THR A 198 9.46 4.16 13.01
CA THR A 198 10.41 3.54 13.94
C THR A 198 10.22 2.03 13.99
N PRO A 199 11.23 1.22 14.40
CA PRO A 199 11.04 -0.22 14.59
C PRO A 199 9.87 -0.55 15.55
N GLU A 200 9.68 0.24 16.59
CA GLU A 200 8.55 0.14 17.52
C GLU A 200 7.21 0.33 16.83
N GLN A 201 7.08 1.35 15.96
CA GLN A 201 5.85 1.62 15.21
C GLN A 201 5.55 0.51 14.18
N ILE A 202 6.58 -0.04 13.53
CA ILE A 202 6.44 -1.18 12.61
C ILE A 202 5.93 -2.41 13.37
N GLU A 203 6.53 -2.70 14.53
CA GLU A 203 6.13 -3.82 15.39
C GLU A 203 4.70 -3.63 15.91
N PHE A 204 4.33 -2.42 16.32
CA PHE A 204 2.96 -2.10 16.73
C PHE A 204 1.94 -2.40 15.63
N LEU A 205 2.18 -1.92 14.41
CA LEU A 205 1.31 -2.20 13.25
C LEU A 205 1.26 -3.70 12.92
N ALA A 206 2.39 -4.39 13.01
CA ALA A 206 2.45 -5.84 12.82
C ALA A 206 1.67 -6.60 13.90
N ASN A 207 1.73 -6.13 15.16
CA ASN A 207 1.00 -6.71 16.27
C ASN A 207 -0.52 -6.54 16.16
N ILE A 208 -1.01 -5.45 15.59
CA ILE A 208 -2.45 -5.34 15.23
C ILE A 208 -2.85 -6.47 14.28
N VAL A 209 -2.02 -6.77 13.27
CA VAL A 209 -2.27 -7.87 12.34
C VAL A 209 -2.19 -9.24 13.03
N ARG A 210 -1.26 -9.43 13.97
CA ARG A 210 -1.15 -10.65 14.77
C ARG A 210 -2.39 -10.88 15.61
N LEU A 211 -2.86 -9.85 16.33
CA LEU A 211 -4.10 -9.93 17.10
C LEU A 211 -5.30 -10.26 16.20
N TYR A 212 -5.42 -9.64 15.02
CA TYR A 212 -6.46 -9.97 14.05
C TYR A 212 -6.40 -11.43 13.59
N ARG A 213 -5.21 -12.01 13.48
CA ARG A 213 -5.00 -13.41 13.10
C ARG A 213 -5.13 -14.39 14.28
N GLY A 214 -5.27 -13.91 15.50
CA GLY A 214 -5.25 -14.74 16.71
C GLY A 214 -3.86 -15.27 17.04
N GLU A 215 -2.81 -14.57 16.59
CA GLU A 215 -1.41 -14.85 16.86
C GLU A 215 -0.93 -14.03 18.06
N GLU A 216 0.03 -14.58 18.83
CA GLU A 216 0.64 -13.84 19.95
C GLU A 216 1.44 -12.62 19.45
N PRO A 217 1.29 -11.44 20.08
CA PRO A 217 2.10 -10.28 19.79
C PRO A 217 3.58 -10.50 20.07
N GLU A 218 4.45 -9.81 19.33
CA GLU A 218 5.89 -9.74 19.60
C GLU A 218 6.26 -8.44 20.31
N ASN A 219 7.33 -8.45 21.09
CA ASN A 219 7.89 -7.26 21.74
C ASN A 219 9.42 -7.26 21.62
N LEU A 220 9.90 -7.20 20.38
CA LEU A 220 11.33 -7.14 20.06
C LEU A 220 11.85 -5.70 19.99
N HIS A 221 10.93 -4.73 19.82
CA HIS A 221 11.22 -3.32 19.61
C HIS A 221 10.42 -2.39 20.53
N ASP A 222 10.00 -2.92 21.70
CA ASP A 222 9.35 -2.16 22.78
C ASP A 222 7.95 -1.59 22.42
N SER A 223 7.21 -2.24 21.52
CA SER A 223 5.85 -1.80 21.12
C SER A 223 4.75 -2.15 22.13
N ALA A 224 5.06 -2.86 23.21
CA ALA A 224 4.08 -3.36 24.17
C ALA A 224 3.21 -2.24 24.78
N ALA A 225 3.80 -1.10 25.12
CA ALA A 225 3.05 0.02 25.71
C ALA A 225 2.02 0.61 24.74
N MET A 226 2.39 0.77 23.45
CA MET A 226 1.46 1.23 22.40
C MET A 226 0.33 0.22 22.20
N LEU A 227 0.65 -1.07 22.28
CA LEU A 227 -0.34 -2.14 22.09
C LEU A 227 -1.32 -2.19 23.28
N GLU A 228 -0.82 -2.13 24.51
CA GLU A 228 -1.64 -2.16 25.74
C GLU A 228 -2.59 -0.96 25.82
N GLU A 229 -2.15 0.22 25.38
CA GLU A 229 -3.00 1.43 25.31
C GLU A 229 -4.23 1.23 24.43
N LYS A 230 -4.06 0.60 23.26
CA LYS A 230 -5.13 0.44 22.25
C LYS A 230 -5.88 -0.90 22.40
N PHE A 231 -5.23 -1.93 22.94
CA PHE A 231 -5.75 -3.30 23.08
C PHE A 231 -5.51 -3.83 24.51
N PRO A 232 -6.14 -3.24 25.54
CA PRO A 232 -5.84 -3.54 26.96
C PRO A 232 -6.14 -5.00 27.33
N ASP A 233 -7.06 -5.65 26.63
CA ASP A 233 -7.41 -7.05 26.86
C ASP A 233 -6.48 -8.04 26.12
N GLY A 234 -5.47 -7.55 25.39
CA GLY A 234 -4.59 -8.38 24.57
C GLY A 234 -5.28 -9.09 23.42
N GLN A 235 -6.48 -8.66 23.04
CA GLN A 235 -7.28 -9.21 21.94
C GLN A 235 -7.58 -8.10 20.91
N TYR A 236 -7.80 -8.52 19.67
CA TYR A 236 -8.18 -7.57 18.63
C TYR A 236 -9.57 -6.97 18.95
N GLN A 237 -9.68 -5.69 18.75
CA GLN A 237 -10.92 -4.93 18.70
C GLN A 237 -10.83 -3.84 17.64
N ASP A 238 -11.95 -3.41 17.08
CA ASP A 238 -11.99 -2.23 16.22
C ASP A 238 -11.68 -1.00 17.07
N VAL A 239 -10.69 -0.19 16.60
CA VAL A 239 -10.28 1.05 17.27
C VAL A 239 -10.54 2.22 16.33
N PRO A 240 -11.49 3.12 16.63
CA PRO A 240 -11.81 4.27 15.80
C PRO A 240 -10.57 5.10 15.46
N GLY A 241 -10.42 5.45 14.19
CA GLY A 241 -9.25 6.19 13.67
C GLY A 241 -7.96 5.39 13.50
N LEU A 242 -7.90 4.13 13.95
CA LEU A 242 -6.73 3.28 13.84
C LEU A 242 -6.98 2.02 13.00
N CYS A 243 -7.92 1.17 13.40
CA CYS A 243 -8.15 -0.09 12.68
C CYS A 243 -9.59 -0.55 12.76
N LYS A 244 -10.02 -1.28 11.72
CA LYS A 244 -11.33 -1.93 11.67
C LYS A 244 -11.29 -3.16 10.79
N VAL A 245 -11.96 -4.22 11.24
CA VAL A 245 -12.28 -5.40 10.40
C VAL A 245 -13.61 -5.16 9.71
N ALA A 246 -13.63 -5.25 8.38
CA ALA A 246 -14.85 -5.20 7.58
C ALA A 246 -15.10 -6.51 6.84
N THR A 247 -16.35 -6.90 6.73
CA THR A 247 -16.79 -8.04 5.92
C THR A 247 -16.83 -7.67 4.43
N ILE A 248 -16.79 -8.67 3.55
CA ILE A 248 -16.97 -8.47 2.11
C ILE A 248 -18.31 -7.77 1.81
N GLU A 249 -19.36 -8.05 2.57
CA GLU A 249 -20.67 -7.38 2.41
C GLU A 249 -20.59 -5.89 2.78
N GLU A 250 -19.87 -5.52 3.84
CA GLU A 250 -19.62 -4.11 4.18
C GLU A 250 -18.76 -3.44 3.09
N ILE A 251 -17.75 -4.12 2.55
CA ILE A 251 -16.91 -3.62 1.46
C ILE A 251 -17.74 -3.40 0.19
N LYS A 252 -18.63 -4.32 -0.13
CA LYS A 252 -19.58 -4.19 -1.24
C LYS A 252 -20.51 -3.00 -1.05
N ALA A 253 -21.05 -2.79 0.15
CA ALA A 253 -21.88 -1.64 0.48
C ALA A 253 -21.14 -0.30 0.33
N GLN A 254 -19.80 -0.30 0.51
CA GLN A 254 -18.91 0.84 0.26
C GLN A 254 -18.40 0.92 -1.19
N GLY A 255 -19.07 0.27 -2.15
CA GLY A 255 -18.70 0.31 -3.57
C GLY A 255 -17.38 -0.40 -3.89
N TRP A 256 -17.05 -1.44 -3.14
CA TRP A 256 -15.82 -2.23 -3.29
C TRP A 256 -14.54 -1.41 -3.05
N SER A 257 -14.61 -0.33 -2.29
CA SER A 257 -13.44 0.44 -1.88
C SER A 257 -12.52 -0.38 -0.99
N LEU A 258 -11.21 -0.23 -1.16
CA LEU A 258 -10.20 -0.78 -0.26
C LEU A 258 -9.42 0.34 0.45
N ASN A 259 -9.98 1.55 0.49
CA ASN A 259 -9.37 2.69 1.18
C ASN A 259 -9.66 2.61 2.70
N PRO A 260 -8.64 2.41 3.56
CA PRO A 260 -8.83 2.27 5.01
C PRO A 260 -9.60 3.42 5.64
N GLY A 261 -9.41 4.65 5.17
CA GLY A 261 -10.11 5.83 5.70
C GLY A 261 -11.65 5.79 5.60
N ARG A 262 -12.21 4.88 4.79
CA ARG A 262 -13.67 4.69 4.71
C ARG A 262 -14.23 3.79 5.81
N TYR A 263 -13.37 3.04 6.49
CA TYR A 263 -13.77 1.99 7.45
C TYR A 263 -13.42 2.35 8.88
N VAL A 264 -12.24 2.88 9.14
CA VAL A 264 -11.73 3.09 10.50
C VAL A 264 -12.41 4.20 11.29
N GLY A 265 -13.23 5.04 10.61
CA GLY A 265 -13.87 6.19 11.25
C GLY A 265 -12.89 7.30 11.62
N VAL A 266 -13.33 8.19 12.48
CA VAL A 266 -12.52 9.28 13.05
C VAL A 266 -12.28 8.95 14.52
N ALA A 267 -11.02 9.04 14.99
CA ALA A 267 -10.75 8.99 16.40
C ALA A 267 -11.54 10.10 17.11
N GLU A 268 -12.12 9.82 18.26
CA GLU A 268 -12.63 10.89 19.13
C GLU A 268 -11.42 11.80 19.43
N ARG A 269 -11.41 12.97 18.84
CA ARG A 269 -10.47 14.01 19.25
C ARG A 269 -10.91 14.41 20.66
N GLU A 270 -9.96 14.36 21.61
CA GLU A 270 -10.07 15.27 22.74
C GLU A 270 -10.35 16.64 22.14
N GLU A 271 -11.34 17.35 22.67
CA GLU A 271 -11.63 18.71 22.24
C GLU A 271 -10.33 19.50 22.34
N ASP A 272 -9.63 19.63 21.22
CA ASP A 272 -8.58 20.61 21.09
C ASP A 272 -9.24 21.96 21.29
N ASP A 273 -8.71 22.79 22.18
CA ASP A 273 -9.04 24.23 22.35
C ASP A 273 -8.69 25.03 21.07
N PHE A 274 -8.99 24.43 19.93
CA PHE A 274 -8.60 24.87 18.61
C PHE A 274 -9.72 25.74 18.04
N ASP A 275 -9.50 27.05 18.03
CA ASP A 275 -10.40 27.95 17.31
C ASP A 275 -10.27 27.69 15.81
N PHE A 276 -11.27 27.00 15.25
CA PHE A 276 -11.36 26.69 13.82
C PHE A 276 -11.25 27.96 12.96
N PHE A 277 -11.79 29.05 13.41
CA PHE A 277 -11.77 30.31 12.66
C PHE A 277 -10.38 30.96 12.67
N GLU A 278 -9.68 30.94 13.79
CA GLU A 278 -8.30 31.43 13.91
C GLU A 278 -7.37 30.64 12.98
N ARG A 279 -7.50 29.32 12.96
CA ARG A 279 -6.70 28.48 12.07
C ARG A 279 -7.07 28.64 10.60
N LEU A 280 -8.32 28.86 10.29
CA LEU A 280 -8.76 29.14 8.93
C LEU A 280 -8.17 30.46 8.42
N GLU A 281 -8.10 31.49 9.27
CA GLU A 281 -7.44 32.76 8.96
C GLU A 281 -5.95 32.57 8.72
N GLU A 282 -5.22 31.86 9.61
CA GLU A 282 -3.80 31.52 9.42
C GLU A 282 -3.55 30.79 8.10
N LEU A 283 -4.36 29.76 7.78
CA LEU A 283 -4.22 29.00 6.54
C LEU A 283 -4.53 29.85 5.31
N ASN A 284 -5.45 30.80 5.41
CA ASN A 284 -5.77 31.72 4.32
C ASN A 284 -4.61 32.71 4.09
N GLU A 285 -4.01 33.23 5.15
CA GLU A 285 -2.82 34.08 5.07
C GLU A 285 -1.64 33.32 4.45
N GLU A 286 -1.39 32.07 4.88
CA GLU A 286 -0.36 31.22 4.31
C GLU A 286 -0.60 30.95 2.81
N LEU A 287 -1.85 30.71 2.41
CA LEU A 287 -2.25 30.55 1.01
C LEU A 287 -2.00 31.80 0.18
N GLU A 288 -2.28 32.98 0.71
CA GLU A 288 -2.02 34.26 0.03
C GLU A 288 -0.52 34.48 -0.20
N VAL A 289 0.31 34.17 0.81
CA VAL A 289 1.78 34.24 0.70
C VAL A 289 2.29 33.27 -0.37
N LEU A 290 1.86 32.01 -0.35
CA LEU A 290 2.24 31.00 -1.33
C LEU A 290 1.81 31.37 -2.76
N ASN A 291 0.62 31.96 -2.92
CA ASN A 291 0.15 32.44 -4.21
C ASN A 291 0.98 33.63 -4.72
N SER A 292 1.45 34.51 -3.83
CA SER A 292 2.36 35.59 -4.19
C SER A 292 3.71 35.09 -4.65
N GLU A 293 4.29 34.12 -3.92
CA GLU A 293 5.57 33.48 -4.31
C GLU A 293 5.45 32.74 -5.63
N ALA A 294 4.33 32.05 -5.86
CA ALA A 294 4.08 31.35 -7.12
C ALA A 294 4.07 32.31 -8.31
N ARG A 295 3.41 33.48 -8.19
CA ARG A 295 3.40 34.51 -9.23
C ARG A 295 4.80 35.08 -9.52
N GLU A 296 5.56 35.34 -8.46
CA GLU A 296 6.96 35.81 -8.62
C GLU A 296 7.82 34.77 -9.35
N LEU A 297 7.64 33.50 -9.04
CA LEU A 297 8.32 32.41 -9.74
C LEU A 297 7.89 32.29 -11.20
N GLU A 298 6.61 32.45 -11.52
CA GLU A 298 6.09 32.46 -12.88
C GLU A 298 6.70 33.62 -13.70
N GLU A 299 6.78 34.83 -13.14
CA GLU A 299 7.41 35.98 -13.78
C GLU A 299 8.90 35.74 -14.05
N ARG A 300 9.64 35.21 -13.07
CA ARG A 300 11.07 34.84 -13.23
C ARG A 300 11.29 33.76 -14.29
N ILE A 301 10.39 32.78 -14.38
CA ILE A 301 10.45 31.76 -15.43
C ILE A 301 10.23 32.42 -16.81
N ALA A 302 9.25 33.30 -16.93
CA ALA A 302 8.96 34.02 -18.17
C ALA A 302 10.15 34.88 -18.61
N GLU A 303 10.76 35.63 -17.68
CA GLU A 303 11.97 36.42 -17.95
C GLU A 303 13.16 35.57 -18.42
N ASN A 304 13.41 34.45 -17.74
CA ASN A 304 14.48 33.52 -18.09
C ASN A 304 14.26 32.89 -19.48
N ILE A 305 13.00 32.58 -19.84
CA ILE A 305 12.69 32.09 -21.20
C ILE A 305 13.00 33.15 -22.25
N VAL A 306 12.65 34.42 -22.00
CA VAL A 306 12.98 35.52 -22.92
C VAL A 306 14.50 35.66 -23.10
N LEU A 307 15.27 35.67 -22.00
CA LEU A 307 16.72 35.73 -22.02
C LEU A 307 17.37 34.57 -22.80
N LEU A 308 16.83 33.36 -22.61
CA LEU A 308 17.30 32.18 -23.35
C LEU A 308 17.00 32.28 -24.86
N MET A 309 15.85 32.82 -25.23
CA MET A 309 15.48 33.03 -26.63
C MET A 309 16.32 34.15 -27.31
N GLU A 310 16.75 35.15 -26.55
CA GLU A 310 17.63 36.23 -27.03
C GLU A 310 19.09 35.78 -27.15
N SER A 311 19.57 34.95 -26.23
CA SER A 311 20.96 34.42 -26.22
C SER A 311 21.21 33.30 -27.23
N GLY A 312 20.16 32.70 -27.78
CA GLY A 312 20.23 31.65 -28.80
C GLY A 312 20.19 32.17 -30.26
N ARG A 313 20.23 33.49 -30.44
CA ARG A 313 20.44 34.19 -31.74
C ARG A 313 21.85 34.72 -31.82
#